data_ff54ce1b528dc6f9591dae815ce3f793
#
_entry.id   ff54ce1b528dc6f9591dae815ce3f793
#
_cell.length_a   1.000
_cell.length_b   1.000
_cell.length_c   1.000
_cell.angle_alpha   90.00
_cell.angle_beta   90.00
_cell.angle_gamma   90.00
#
_symmetry.space_group_name_H-M   'P 1'
#
loop_
_entity.id
_entity.type
_entity.pdbx_description
1 polymer ?
#
loop_
_entity_poly.entity_id
_entity_poly.type
_entity_poly.pdbx_seq_one_letter_code
_entity_poly.pdbx_strand_id
1 'polypeptide(L)'
;MKKKLLAALLALTMLLPGAFAVDLYVDDSALQTDVPPTILSGRTLVPLRATFEALDAQVDWDGAAQTVTATKSGTTVQVTIDDTTAYVNGKAQTLDVPAKLIDSRTMVPARFVSESLDARVLWDGNTESVYVITPDHEALVVEYLDVGQADSILLSSDGEYMLIDAGNNADGDDIVRYLREVGADELKYVVGTHPHADHIGGMDDVILDLDVDQVLLPRATTTTQTYADVLNAIETKNIPVTVPTAGQTFQLGDATVSVVAAQQADDLNNVSIVLRATYGDTSFLFMGDAETEVETAILSAGTNIQSDVLKVGHHGSSTSTGRAFLAAVAPDAAVISCGAGNSYGHPSAATLQKLTGVPVWRTDLNGTIIAMTDGQTCRLTADKGTAALKPPATSTPSTPSTPSTPSTPSTPSTSVDAGGQDDSIPSTVYITPTGKRYHYKASCAGKNATPTTLSSAKSRGLTPCQKCAS
;
A
#
# COMPACT_ATOMS: atom_id res chain seq x y z
N MET A 1 15.28 62.35 -48.24
CA MET A 1 15.80 61.17 -47.49
C MET A 1 14.97 60.98 -46.25
N LYS A 2 13.99 60.08 -46.26
CA LYS A 2 13.08 59.82 -45.14
C LYS A 2 13.52 58.48 -44.53
N LYS A 3 14.09 58.49 -43.31
CA LYS A 3 14.41 57.27 -42.54
C LYS A 3 13.12 56.69 -41.96
N LYS A 4 12.76 55.48 -42.36
CA LYS A 4 11.69 54.71 -41.72
C LYS A 4 12.29 53.99 -40.50
N LEU A 5 11.83 54.36 -39.31
CA LEU A 5 12.04 53.57 -38.10
C LEU A 5 11.12 52.38 -38.12
N LEU A 6 11.66 51.18 -38.12
CA LEU A 6 10.96 49.95 -37.94
C LEU A 6 10.95 49.62 -36.45
N ALA A 7 9.80 49.76 -35.78
CA ALA A 7 9.61 49.36 -34.38
C ALA A 7 9.32 47.85 -34.38
N ALA A 8 10.31 47.06 -33.90
CA ALA A 8 10.10 45.67 -33.61
C ALA A 8 9.31 45.55 -32.30
N LEU A 9 8.04 45.13 -32.39
CA LEU A 9 7.21 44.79 -31.26
C LEU A 9 7.63 43.37 -30.79
N LEU A 10 8.42 43.32 -29.69
CA LEU A 10 8.75 42.07 -29.03
C LEU A 10 7.52 41.60 -28.25
N ALA A 11 6.74 40.69 -28.79
CA ALA A 11 5.69 40.01 -28.06
C ALA A 11 6.35 39.09 -27.01
N LEU A 12 6.39 39.57 -25.77
CA LEU A 12 6.75 38.77 -24.60
C LEU A 12 5.55 37.85 -24.31
N THR A 13 5.58 36.64 -24.86
CA THR A 13 4.66 35.57 -24.42
C THR A 13 5.06 35.21 -22.99
N MET A 14 4.33 35.75 -22.03
CA MET A 14 4.36 35.17 -20.67
C MET A 14 3.87 33.72 -20.80
N LEU A 15 4.79 32.76 -20.66
CA LEU A 15 4.42 31.41 -20.27
C LEU A 15 3.80 31.55 -18.85
N LEU A 16 2.49 31.58 -18.79
CA LEU A 16 1.79 31.21 -17.57
C LEU A 16 2.25 29.79 -17.21
N PRO A 17 2.59 29.50 -15.94
CA PRO A 17 2.78 28.12 -15.54
C PRO A 17 1.47 27.40 -15.89
N GLY A 18 1.55 26.43 -16.79
CA GLY A 18 0.39 25.63 -17.19
C GLY A 18 -0.22 25.04 -15.93
N ALA A 19 -1.49 25.31 -15.69
CA ALA A 19 -2.27 24.45 -14.84
C ALA A 19 -2.12 23.06 -15.46
N PHE A 20 -1.53 22.11 -14.76
CA PHE A 20 -1.51 20.74 -15.20
C PHE A 20 -2.95 20.29 -15.34
N ALA A 21 -3.35 19.90 -16.54
CA ALA A 21 -4.68 19.37 -16.77
C ALA A 21 -4.76 18.04 -16.03
N VAL A 22 -5.79 17.86 -15.23
CA VAL A 22 -6.08 16.58 -14.59
C VAL A 22 -6.56 15.63 -15.69
N ASP A 23 -5.87 14.49 -15.83
CA ASP A 23 -6.27 13.45 -16.80
C ASP A 23 -7.39 12.59 -16.20
N LEU A 24 -8.26 12.06 -17.08
CA LEU A 24 -9.38 11.20 -16.71
C LEU A 24 -9.32 9.90 -17.50
N TYR A 25 -9.38 8.80 -16.77
CA TYR A 25 -9.39 7.45 -17.33
C TYR A 25 -10.67 6.73 -16.90
N VAL A 26 -11.22 5.92 -17.80
CA VAL A 26 -12.29 4.96 -17.52
C VAL A 26 -11.78 3.61 -18.01
N ASP A 27 -11.66 2.64 -17.10
CA ASP A 27 -11.16 1.29 -17.39
C ASP A 27 -9.88 1.31 -18.23
N ASP A 28 -8.82 1.93 -17.75
CA ASP A 28 -7.52 2.13 -18.41
C ASP A 28 -7.51 2.96 -19.68
N SER A 29 -8.67 3.35 -20.19
CA SER A 29 -8.77 4.17 -21.40
C SER A 29 -8.82 5.65 -21.06
N ALA A 30 -7.88 6.44 -21.62
CA ALA A 30 -7.90 7.88 -21.44
C ALA A 30 -9.18 8.48 -22.04
N LEU A 31 -10.01 9.08 -21.19
CA LEU A 31 -11.24 9.74 -21.61
C LEU A 31 -10.94 11.18 -22.05
N GLN A 32 -11.01 11.41 -23.35
CA GLN A 32 -10.83 12.74 -23.92
C GLN A 32 -12.05 13.59 -23.66
N THR A 33 -11.89 14.69 -22.95
CA THR A 33 -12.96 15.63 -22.62
C THR A 33 -12.62 17.03 -23.12
N ASP A 34 -13.61 17.76 -23.56
CA ASP A 34 -13.45 19.16 -24.00
C ASP A 34 -13.26 20.14 -22.82
N VAL A 35 -13.72 19.77 -21.64
CA VAL A 35 -13.41 20.43 -20.36
C VAL A 35 -12.75 19.39 -19.46
N PRO A 36 -11.48 19.55 -19.11
CA PRO A 36 -10.76 18.57 -18.27
C PRO A 36 -11.32 18.56 -16.84
N PRO A 37 -11.11 17.47 -16.09
CA PRO A 37 -11.35 17.46 -14.66
C PRO A 37 -10.67 18.65 -13.97
N THR A 38 -11.28 19.16 -12.92
CA THR A 38 -10.86 20.41 -12.26
C THR A 38 -10.94 20.27 -10.75
N ILE A 39 -9.95 20.79 -10.04
CA ILE A 39 -9.97 20.78 -8.56
C ILE A 39 -10.68 22.03 -8.06
N LEU A 40 -11.80 21.84 -7.34
CA LEU A 40 -12.57 22.91 -6.71
C LEU A 40 -12.72 22.62 -5.20
N SER A 41 -12.29 23.58 -4.37
CA SER A 41 -12.37 23.44 -2.89
C SER A 41 -11.77 22.15 -2.34
N GLY A 42 -10.66 21.66 -2.97
CA GLY A 42 -9.99 20.42 -2.56
C GLY A 42 -10.73 19.14 -2.99
N ARG A 43 -11.68 19.24 -3.91
CA ARG A 43 -12.37 18.11 -4.52
C ARG A 43 -12.16 18.12 -6.02
N THR A 44 -11.88 16.96 -6.59
CA THR A 44 -11.78 16.81 -8.04
C THR A 44 -13.17 16.66 -8.64
N LEU A 45 -13.51 17.55 -9.55
CA LEU A 45 -14.74 17.50 -10.34
C LEU A 45 -14.43 16.95 -11.72
N VAL A 46 -15.30 16.06 -12.21
CA VAL A 46 -15.23 15.45 -13.53
C VAL A 46 -16.42 15.87 -14.39
N PRO A 47 -16.28 15.92 -15.74
CA PRO A 47 -17.40 16.21 -16.63
C PRO A 47 -18.45 15.12 -16.56
N LEU A 48 -19.62 15.40 -15.96
CA LEU A 48 -20.66 14.40 -15.71
C LEU A 48 -21.02 13.63 -16.96
N ARG A 49 -21.41 14.32 -18.05
CA ARG A 49 -21.88 13.66 -19.28
C ARG A 49 -20.82 12.71 -19.84
N ALA A 50 -19.59 13.20 -20.03
CA ALA A 50 -18.53 12.40 -20.64
C ALA A 50 -18.21 11.15 -19.78
N THR A 51 -18.13 11.32 -18.45
CA THR A 51 -17.84 10.22 -17.54
C THR A 51 -18.99 9.22 -17.49
N PHE A 52 -20.24 9.67 -17.38
CA PHE A 52 -21.40 8.79 -17.30
C PHE A 52 -21.69 8.06 -18.62
N GLU A 53 -21.51 8.71 -19.77
CA GLU A 53 -21.64 8.07 -21.08
C GLU A 53 -20.52 7.05 -21.33
N ALA A 54 -19.29 7.28 -20.80
CA ALA A 54 -18.22 6.29 -20.82
C ALA A 54 -18.50 5.08 -19.91
N LEU A 55 -19.39 5.24 -18.94
CA LEU A 55 -19.92 4.18 -18.09
C LEU A 55 -21.24 3.59 -18.62
N ASP A 56 -21.56 3.74 -19.90
CA ASP A 56 -22.77 3.26 -20.58
C ASP A 56 -24.08 3.83 -20.03
N ALA A 57 -24.07 4.97 -19.35
CA ALA A 57 -25.28 5.66 -18.93
C ALA A 57 -25.83 6.61 -20.03
N GLN A 58 -27.15 6.67 -20.16
CA GLN A 58 -27.81 7.70 -20.97
C GLN A 58 -27.93 8.99 -20.17
N VAL A 59 -27.55 10.14 -20.75
CA VAL A 59 -27.50 11.43 -20.06
C VAL A 59 -28.37 12.47 -20.75
N ASP A 60 -29.41 12.93 -20.07
CA ASP A 60 -30.34 13.95 -20.51
C ASP A 60 -30.14 15.26 -19.72
N TRP A 61 -30.43 16.40 -20.40
CA TRP A 61 -30.33 17.73 -19.79
C TRP A 61 -31.63 18.50 -19.88
N ASP A 62 -32.18 18.92 -18.73
CA ASP A 62 -33.29 19.86 -18.67
C ASP A 62 -32.74 21.28 -18.42
N GLY A 63 -32.73 22.12 -19.46
CA GLY A 63 -32.25 23.50 -19.38
C GLY A 63 -33.15 24.43 -18.57
N ALA A 64 -34.42 24.10 -18.39
CA ALA A 64 -35.34 24.91 -17.59
C ALA A 64 -35.18 24.64 -16.09
N ALA A 65 -34.99 23.37 -15.73
CA ALA A 65 -34.73 22.97 -14.35
C ALA A 65 -33.22 23.02 -13.98
N GLN A 66 -32.35 23.24 -14.96
CA GLN A 66 -30.87 23.13 -14.79
C GLN A 66 -30.45 21.79 -14.16
N THR A 67 -31.12 20.73 -14.56
CA THR A 67 -30.93 19.39 -13.99
C THR A 67 -30.43 18.41 -15.06
N VAL A 68 -29.41 17.64 -14.72
CA VAL A 68 -28.98 16.46 -15.47
C VAL A 68 -29.69 15.25 -14.90
N THR A 69 -30.23 14.40 -15.79
CA THR A 69 -30.71 13.06 -15.44
C THR A 69 -29.89 12.04 -16.20
N ALA A 70 -29.29 11.07 -15.49
CA ALA A 70 -28.59 9.96 -16.09
C ALA A 70 -29.26 8.64 -15.70
N THR A 71 -29.25 7.67 -16.63
CA THR A 71 -29.84 6.35 -16.40
C THR A 71 -28.92 5.24 -16.91
N LYS A 72 -28.69 4.23 -16.05
CA LYS A 72 -27.92 3.02 -16.39
C LYS A 72 -28.57 1.82 -15.68
N SER A 73 -28.89 0.75 -16.39
CA SER A 73 -29.31 -0.54 -15.82
C SER A 73 -30.41 -0.44 -14.73
N GLY A 74 -31.33 0.53 -14.85
CA GLY A 74 -32.39 0.76 -13.88
C GLY A 74 -32.05 1.77 -12.77
N THR A 75 -30.80 2.18 -12.64
CA THR A 75 -30.39 3.29 -11.76
C THR A 75 -30.64 4.62 -12.44
N THR A 76 -31.25 5.56 -11.71
CA THR A 76 -31.50 6.95 -12.16
C THR A 76 -30.78 7.90 -11.22
N VAL A 77 -29.93 8.75 -11.80
CA VAL A 77 -29.16 9.78 -11.10
C VAL A 77 -29.64 11.15 -11.54
N GLN A 78 -29.94 12.04 -10.59
CA GLN A 78 -30.35 13.42 -10.89
C GLN A 78 -29.47 14.41 -10.13
N VAL A 79 -28.94 15.39 -10.86
CA VAL A 79 -28.03 16.42 -10.34
C VAL A 79 -28.49 17.79 -10.83
N THR A 80 -28.71 18.73 -9.92
CA THR A 80 -29.06 20.12 -10.24
C THR A 80 -27.84 21.01 -10.07
N ILE A 81 -27.64 21.94 -11.00
CA ILE A 81 -26.53 22.91 -10.94
C ILE A 81 -26.64 23.76 -9.67
N ASP A 82 -25.51 24.02 -9.03
CA ASP A 82 -25.36 24.79 -7.80
C ASP A 82 -26.06 24.18 -6.56
N ASP A 83 -26.59 22.96 -6.67
CA ASP A 83 -27.14 22.20 -5.53
C ASP A 83 -26.10 21.19 -5.01
N THR A 84 -26.05 21.05 -3.68
CA THR A 84 -25.26 19.99 -3.00
C THR A 84 -26.09 18.74 -2.78
N THR A 85 -27.36 18.71 -3.19
CA THR A 85 -28.21 17.54 -3.11
C THR A 85 -28.36 16.91 -4.50
N ALA A 86 -27.91 15.67 -4.64
CA ALA A 86 -28.20 14.82 -5.78
C ALA A 86 -29.22 13.75 -5.38
N TYR A 87 -29.80 13.07 -6.36
CA TYR A 87 -30.74 11.99 -6.11
C TYR A 87 -30.31 10.74 -6.88
N VAL A 88 -30.17 9.61 -6.19
CA VAL A 88 -29.94 8.28 -6.79
C VAL A 88 -31.16 7.42 -6.49
N ASN A 89 -31.86 6.99 -7.54
CA ASN A 89 -33.13 6.24 -7.44
C ASN A 89 -34.17 6.94 -6.54
N GLY A 90 -34.19 8.30 -6.59
CA GLY A 90 -35.08 9.14 -5.78
C GLY A 90 -34.64 9.32 -4.31
N LYS A 91 -33.55 8.72 -3.87
CA LYS A 91 -32.97 8.96 -2.54
C LYS A 91 -32.00 10.15 -2.61
N ALA A 92 -32.14 11.07 -1.67
CA ALA A 92 -31.23 12.22 -1.58
C ALA A 92 -29.84 11.77 -1.09
N GLN A 93 -28.81 12.29 -1.75
CA GLN A 93 -27.39 12.12 -1.43
C GLN A 93 -26.72 13.49 -1.40
N THR A 94 -25.85 13.74 -0.43
CA THR A 94 -25.15 15.02 -0.30
C THR A 94 -23.83 14.99 -1.02
N LEU A 95 -23.61 15.93 -1.93
CA LEU A 95 -22.33 16.11 -2.61
C LEU A 95 -21.35 16.89 -1.71
N ASP A 96 -20.09 16.50 -1.70
CA ASP A 96 -19.00 17.21 -0.99
C ASP A 96 -18.88 18.68 -1.42
N VAL A 97 -19.08 18.95 -2.69
CA VAL A 97 -19.19 20.29 -3.30
C VAL A 97 -20.33 20.27 -4.33
N PRO A 98 -21.03 21.39 -4.53
CA PRO A 98 -22.17 21.39 -5.46
C PRO A 98 -21.73 21.11 -6.89
N ALA A 99 -22.60 20.50 -7.66
CA ALA A 99 -22.43 20.41 -9.10
C ALA A 99 -22.28 21.80 -9.72
N LYS A 100 -21.35 21.96 -10.65
CA LYS A 100 -21.06 23.28 -11.26
C LYS A 100 -21.14 23.23 -12.78
N LEU A 101 -21.54 24.36 -13.36
CA LEU A 101 -21.40 24.56 -14.80
C LEU A 101 -20.07 25.27 -15.06
N ILE A 102 -19.09 24.56 -15.67
CA ILE A 102 -17.78 25.10 -16.06
C ILE A 102 -17.65 24.94 -17.58
N ASP A 103 -17.38 26.01 -18.28
CA ASP A 103 -17.27 26.04 -19.74
C ASP A 103 -18.41 25.29 -20.46
N SER A 104 -19.63 25.51 -19.98
CA SER A 104 -20.87 24.88 -20.49
C SER A 104 -20.93 23.34 -20.28
N ARG A 105 -20.15 22.79 -19.36
CA ARG A 105 -20.22 21.38 -18.94
C ARG A 105 -20.60 21.27 -17.48
N THR A 106 -21.49 20.35 -17.18
CA THR A 106 -21.83 19.99 -15.78
C THR A 106 -20.70 19.19 -15.19
N MET A 107 -20.09 19.72 -14.16
CA MET A 107 -19.00 19.10 -13.41
C MET A 107 -19.54 18.61 -12.06
N VAL A 108 -19.20 17.38 -11.68
CA VAL A 108 -19.61 16.76 -10.41
C VAL A 108 -18.39 16.21 -9.68
N PRO A 109 -18.43 16.08 -8.33
CA PRO A 109 -17.37 15.42 -7.59
C PRO A 109 -17.11 13.99 -8.15
N ALA A 110 -15.86 13.64 -8.38
CA ALA A 110 -15.49 12.34 -8.94
C ALA A 110 -16.04 11.19 -8.07
N ARG A 111 -15.95 11.32 -6.73
CA ARG A 111 -16.50 10.33 -5.79
C ARG A 111 -17.99 10.05 -6.00
N PHE A 112 -18.78 11.08 -6.33
CA PHE A 112 -20.21 10.90 -6.63
C PHE A 112 -20.47 9.97 -7.81
N VAL A 113 -19.53 9.87 -8.76
CA VAL A 113 -19.64 8.93 -9.90
C VAL A 113 -19.65 7.49 -9.38
N SER A 114 -18.71 7.13 -8.49
CA SER A 114 -18.65 5.80 -7.89
C SER A 114 -19.90 5.48 -7.06
N GLU A 115 -20.28 6.39 -6.18
CA GLU A 115 -21.43 6.21 -5.31
C GLU A 115 -22.78 6.09 -6.05
N SER A 116 -22.85 6.59 -7.29
CA SER A 116 -24.09 6.61 -8.07
C SER A 116 -24.23 5.53 -9.14
N LEU A 117 -23.13 4.96 -9.62
CA LEU A 117 -23.09 4.00 -10.75
C LEU A 117 -22.26 2.74 -10.46
N ASP A 118 -22.02 2.44 -9.21
CA ASP A 118 -21.25 1.26 -8.74
C ASP A 118 -19.83 1.19 -9.34
N ALA A 119 -19.24 2.35 -9.74
CA ALA A 119 -17.88 2.43 -10.22
C ALA A 119 -16.94 2.84 -9.09
N ARG A 120 -15.69 2.40 -9.10
CA ARG A 120 -14.65 2.86 -8.16
C ARG A 120 -13.94 4.07 -8.75
N VAL A 121 -13.68 5.09 -7.92
CA VAL A 121 -12.90 6.27 -8.34
C VAL A 121 -11.62 6.36 -7.53
N LEU A 122 -10.49 6.38 -8.24
CA LEU A 122 -9.16 6.53 -7.66
C LEU A 122 -8.56 7.86 -8.12
N TRP A 123 -7.79 8.49 -7.23
CA TRP A 123 -7.01 9.68 -7.53
C TRP A 123 -5.51 9.35 -7.45
N ASP A 124 -4.79 9.61 -8.54
CA ASP A 124 -3.33 9.56 -8.54
C ASP A 124 -2.74 10.97 -8.42
N GLY A 125 -2.23 11.29 -7.24
CA GLY A 125 -1.59 12.58 -6.97
C GLY A 125 -0.22 12.75 -7.63
N ASN A 126 0.39 11.70 -8.21
CA ASN A 126 1.66 11.77 -8.93
C ASN A 126 1.47 12.26 -10.36
N THR A 127 0.44 11.74 -11.01
CA THR A 127 0.10 12.06 -12.40
C THR A 127 -1.01 13.10 -12.50
N GLU A 128 -1.59 13.50 -11.35
CA GLU A 128 -2.79 14.35 -11.28
C GLU A 128 -3.92 13.76 -12.15
N SER A 129 -4.20 12.46 -11.99
CA SER A 129 -5.15 11.72 -12.82
C SER A 129 -6.29 11.13 -11.98
N VAL A 130 -7.48 11.06 -12.58
CA VAL A 130 -8.66 10.36 -12.05
C VAL A 130 -8.83 9.06 -12.84
N TYR A 131 -8.96 7.95 -12.12
CA TYR A 131 -9.32 6.65 -12.69
C TYR A 131 -10.72 6.29 -12.20
N VAL A 132 -11.61 6.01 -13.13
CA VAL A 132 -12.95 5.47 -12.88
C VAL A 132 -12.96 4.03 -13.37
N ILE A 133 -13.22 3.09 -12.48
CA ILE A 133 -13.13 1.66 -12.74
C ILE A 133 -14.52 1.08 -12.59
N THR A 134 -15.00 0.42 -13.65
CA THR A 134 -16.29 -0.27 -13.61
C THR A 134 -16.19 -1.57 -12.83
N PRO A 135 -17.29 -2.07 -12.24
CA PRO A 135 -17.31 -3.36 -11.55
C PRO A 135 -16.93 -4.54 -12.45
N ASP A 136 -17.20 -4.41 -13.75
CA ASP A 136 -16.94 -5.46 -14.76
C ASP A 136 -15.50 -5.38 -15.32
N HIS A 137 -14.69 -4.43 -14.87
CA HIS A 137 -13.31 -4.29 -15.34
C HIS A 137 -12.43 -5.35 -14.68
N GLU A 138 -11.81 -6.18 -15.51
CA GLU A 138 -10.83 -7.18 -15.04
C GLU A 138 -9.61 -6.47 -14.44
N ALA A 139 -9.48 -6.52 -13.13
CA ALA A 139 -8.38 -5.92 -12.38
C ALA A 139 -8.21 -6.60 -11.02
N LEU A 140 -6.97 -6.61 -10.52
CA LEU A 140 -6.72 -6.82 -9.11
C LEU A 140 -6.46 -5.46 -8.45
N VAL A 141 -7.25 -5.12 -7.45
CA VAL A 141 -7.04 -3.93 -6.62
C VAL A 141 -6.59 -4.35 -5.23
N VAL A 142 -5.55 -3.72 -4.73
CA VAL A 142 -4.98 -3.95 -3.39
C VAL A 142 -4.96 -2.64 -2.63
N GLU A 143 -5.68 -2.56 -1.53
CA GLU A 143 -5.85 -1.37 -0.72
C GLU A 143 -5.19 -1.56 0.65
N TYR A 144 -4.15 -0.79 0.92
CA TYR A 144 -3.45 -0.77 2.21
C TYR A 144 -4.07 0.34 3.06
N LEU A 145 -4.94 -0.02 3.99
CA LEU A 145 -5.73 0.94 4.77
C LEU A 145 -4.86 1.70 5.78
N ASP A 146 -5.12 3.00 5.97
CA ASP A 146 -4.50 3.80 7.04
C ASP A 146 -5.23 3.52 8.36
N VAL A 147 -4.81 2.48 9.06
CA VAL A 147 -5.27 2.07 10.38
C VAL A 147 -4.23 2.38 11.47
N GLY A 148 -3.37 3.38 11.21
CA GLY A 148 -2.30 3.77 12.15
C GLY A 148 -1.18 2.72 12.22
N GLN A 149 -0.72 2.39 13.44
CA GLN A 149 0.36 1.42 13.64
C GLN A 149 -0.21 0.00 13.67
N ALA A 150 -0.64 -0.48 12.50
CA ALA A 150 -1.31 -1.77 12.31
C ALA A 150 -1.35 -2.14 10.82
N ASP A 151 -1.77 -3.35 10.49
CA ASP A 151 -2.02 -3.81 9.13
C ASP A 151 -3.52 -4.05 8.90
N SER A 152 -4.02 -3.59 7.77
CA SER A 152 -5.30 -4.00 7.19
C SER A 152 -5.22 -3.79 5.68
N ILE A 153 -5.42 -4.86 4.90
CA ILE A 153 -5.22 -4.85 3.46
C ILE A 153 -6.39 -5.55 2.79
N LEU A 154 -7.10 -4.82 1.92
CA LEU A 154 -8.19 -5.38 1.13
C LEU A 154 -7.70 -5.71 -0.28
N LEU A 155 -7.94 -6.92 -0.73
CA LEU A 155 -7.78 -7.34 -2.12
C LEU A 155 -9.16 -7.51 -2.74
N SER A 156 -9.33 -7.02 -3.96
CA SER A 156 -10.55 -7.26 -4.75
C SER A 156 -10.22 -7.65 -6.18
N SER A 157 -10.90 -8.68 -6.70
CA SER A 157 -10.80 -9.12 -8.09
C SER A 157 -12.13 -9.75 -8.50
N ASP A 158 -12.68 -9.32 -9.64
CA ASP A 158 -13.93 -9.85 -10.21
C ASP A 158 -15.10 -9.92 -9.18
N GLY A 159 -15.23 -8.84 -8.36
CA GLY A 159 -16.27 -8.74 -7.34
C GLY A 159 -16.08 -9.63 -6.10
N GLU A 160 -15.00 -10.40 -6.02
CA GLU A 160 -14.64 -11.18 -4.82
C GLU A 160 -13.62 -10.39 -3.96
N TYR A 161 -13.74 -10.53 -2.64
CA TYR A 161 -12.94 -9.79 -1.69
C TYR A 161 -12.18 -10.69 -0.72
N MET A 162 -10.92 -10.30 -0.42
CA MET A 162 -10.09 -10.90 0.63
C MET A 162 -9.54 -9.80 1.53
N LEU A 163 -9.77 -9.90 2.84
CA LEU A 163 -9.15 -9.03 3.83
C LEU A 163 -7.97 -9.73 4.47
N ILE A 164 -6.79 -9.10 4.45
CA ILE A 164 -5.58 -9.55 5.16
C ILE A 164 -5.35 -8.60 6.32
N ASP A 165 -5.49 -9.11 7.53
CA ASP A 165 -5.45 -8.39 8.79
C ASP A 165 -6.55 -7.31 8.93
N ALA A 166 -6.83 -6.88 10.14
CA ALA A 166 -7.94 -5.99 10.47
C ALA A 166 -7.57 -4.97 11.58
N GLY A 167 -6.38 -4.40 11.52
CA GLY A 167 -5.98 -3.33 12.43
C GLY A 167 -5.94 -3.71 13.91
N ASN A 168 -5.98 -2.70 14.78
CA ASN A 168 -6.09 -2.85 16.23
C ASN A 168 -7.55 -3.03 16.67
N ASN A 169 -7.77 -3.38 17.94
CA ASN A 169 -9.11 -3.55 18.53
C ASN A 169 -10.02 -2.31 18.42
N ALA A 170 -9.47 -1.13 18.19
CA ALA A 170 -10.26 0.09 18.05
C ALA A 170 -10.59 0.43 16.58
N ASP A 171 -10.05 -0.31 15.63
CA ASP A 171 -10.16 0.00 14.21
C ASP A 171 -11.32 -0.75 13.53
N GLY A 172 -11.91 -1.76 14.19
CA GLY A 172 -12.91 -2.66 13.62
C GLY A 172 -14.12 -1.95 13.01
N ASP A 173 -14.77 -1.04 13.76
CA ASP A 173 -15.91 -0.26 13.27
C ASP A 173 -15.55 0.59 12.03
N ASP A 174 -14.34 1.17 11.99
CA ASP A 174 -13.88 2.00 10.89
C ASP A 174 -13.56 1.14 9.65
N ILE A 175 -12.98 -0.04 9.85
CA ILE A 175 -12.72 -1.01 8.78
C ILE A 175 -14.04 -1.55 8.21
N VAL A 176 -14.98 -1.96 9.04
CA VAL A 176 -16.33 -2.41 8.60
C VAL A 176 -17.02 -1.32 7.78
N ARG A 177 -16.97 -0.07 8.25
CA ARG A 177 -17.55 1.05 7.49
C ARG A 177 -16.86 1.20 6.13
N TYR A 178 -15.53 1.16 6.08
CA TYR A 178 -14.77 1.26 4.85
C TYR A 178 -15.13 0.13 3.87
N LEU A 179 -15.18 -1.12 4.35
CA LEU A 179 -15.53 -2.29 3.52
C LEU A 179 -16.92 -2.12 2.90
N ARG A 180 -17.90 -1.64 3.67
CA ARG A 180 -19.24 -1.33 3.15
C ARG A 180 -19.24 -0.20 2.13
N GLU A 181 -18.43 0.86 2.35
CA GLU A 181 -18.31 1.98 1.42
C GLU A 181 -17.74 1.57 0.05
N VAL A 182 -16.89 0.54 0.02
CA VAL A 182 -16.34 -0.01 -1.24
C VAL A 182 -17.10 -1.22 -1.77
N GLY A 183 -18.25 -1.58 -1.15
CA GLY A 183 -19.10 -2.67 -1.59
C GLY A 183 -18.63 -4.07 -1.20
N ALA A 184 -17.69 -4.19 -0.26
CA ALA A 184 -17.17 -5.46 0.24
C ALA A 184 -18.01 -5.99 1.43
N ASP A 185 -19.30 -6.13 1.26
CA ASP A 185 -20.20 -6.65 2.29
C ASP A 185 -20.07 -8.18 2.49
N GLU A 186 -19.54 -8.90 1.49
CA GLU A 186 -19.25 -10.32 1.50
C GLU A 186 -17.75 -10.54 1.25
N LEU A 187 -17.06 -11.16 2.21
CA LEU A 187 -15.64 -11.46 2.15
C LEU A 187 -15.44 -12.96 1.90
N LYS A 188 -14.90 -13.31 0.75
CA LYS A 188 -14.56 -14.70 0.43
C LYS A 188 -13.51 -15.24 1.40
N TYR A 189 -12.54 -14.41 1.78
CA TYR A 189 -11.50 -14.78 2.74
C TYR A 189 -11.21 -13.64 3.71
N VAL A 190 -11.06 -13.99 4.99
CA VAL A 190 -10.43 -13.12 6.01
C VAL A 190 -9.19 -13.83 6.52
N VAL A 191 -8.04 -13.18 6.45
CA VAL A 191 -6.74 -13.75 6.83
C VAL A 191 -6.20 -13.02 8.03
N GLY A 192 -6.00 -13.70 9.16
CA GLY A 192 -5.18 -13.20 10.25
C GLY A 192 -3.76 -13.72 10.07
N THR A 193 -2.81 -12.86 9.72
CA THR A 193 -1.44 -13.29 9.45
C THR A 193 -0.78 -13.89 10.67
N HIS A 194 -0.97 -13.27 11.83
CA HIS A 194 -0.50 -13.74 13.12
C HIS A 194 -1.31 -13.09 14.27
N PRO A 195 -1.27 -13.63 15.50
CA PRO A 195 -2.25 -13.29 16.55
C PRO A 195 -1.89 -12.06 17.40
N HIS A 196 -1.19 -11.05 16.86
CA HIS A 196 -1.01 -9.78 17.54
C HIS A 196 -2.20 -8.85 17.31
N ALA A 197 -2.46 -7.95 18.27
CA ALA A 197 -3.64 -7.09 18.27
C ALA A 197 -3.63 -6.05 17.13
N ASP A 198 -2.47 -5.63 16.65
CA ASP A 198 -2.30 -4.72 15.52
C ASP A 198 -2.48 -5.39 14.14
N HIS A 199 -2.89 -6.68 14.14
CA HIS A 199 -3.24 -7.44 12.94
C HIS A 199 -4.65 -8.03 13.01
N ILE A 200 -5.03 -8.61 14.16
CA ILE A 200 -6.34 -9.25 14.28
C ILE A 200 -7.30 -8.48 15.20
N GLY A 201 -6.97 -7.24 15.55
CA GLY A 201 -7.69 -6.48 16.57
C GLY A 201 -9.14 -6.20 16.23
N GLY A 202 -9.44 -5.74 15.02
CA GLY A 202 -10.80 -5.48 14.54
C GLY A 202 -11.42 -6.66 13.77
N MET A 203 -10.77 -7.83 13.78
CA MET A 203 -11.23 -8.97 12.97
C MET A 203 -12.54 -9.57 13.50
N ASP A 204 -12.77 -9.55 14.79
CA ASP A 204 -14.04 -10.00 15.39
C ASP A 204 -15.20 -9.10 14.97
N ASP A 205 -15.01 -7.77 14.91
CA ASP A 205 -16.02 -6.83 14.40
C ASP A 205 -16.34 -7.11 12.93
N VAL A 206 -15.31 -7.28 12.08
CA VAL A 206 -15.47 -7.63 10.68
C VAL A 206 -16.25 -8.93 10.52
N ILE A 207 -15.88 -9.98 11.25
CA ILE A 207 -16.56 -11.29 11.21
C ILE A 207 -18.01 -11.21 11.70
N LEU A 208 -18.29 -10.42 12.72
CA LEU A 208 -19.64 -10.30 13.27
C LEU A 208 -20.57 -9.48 12.37
N ASP A 209 -20.05 -8.48 11.70
CA ASP A 209 -20.81 -7.46 10.98
C ASP A 209 -20.97 -7.72 9.48
N LEU A 210 -20.07 -8.51 8.87
CA LEU A 210 -20.08 -8.84 7.44
C LEU A 210 -20.31 -10.34 7.20
N ASP A 211 -20.57 -10.69 5.96
CA ASP A 211 -20.62 -12.08 5.54
C ASP A 211 -19.22 -12.56 5.18
N VAL A 212 -18.76 -13.66 5.80
CA VAL A 212 -17.42 -14.21 5.61
C VAL A 212 -17.51 -15.69 5.29
N ASP A 213 -16.99 -16.09 4.13
CA ASP A 213 -17.03 -17.49 3.69
C ASP A 213 -16.00 -18.35 4.41
N GLN A 214 -14.79 -17.84 4.61
CA GLN A 214 -13.68 -18.60 5.19
C GLN A 214 -12.68 -17.72 5.92
N VAL A 215 -12.21 -18.16 7.08
CA VAL A 215 -11.12 -17.53 7.84
C VAL A 215 -9.85 -18.37 7.71
N LEU A 216 -8.72 -17.70 7.45
CA LEU A 216 -7.39 -18.28 7.43
C LEU A 216 -6.62 -17.79 8.66
N LEU A 217 -6.16 -18.71 9.51
CA LEU A 217 -5.33 -18.39 10.68
C LEU A 217 -4.08 -19.27 10.71
N PRO A 218 -2.93 -18.78 11.24
CA PRO A 218 -1.73 -19.58 11.39
C PRO A 218 -1.92 -20.62 12.49
N ARG A 219 -1.07 -21.65 12.49
CA ARG A 219 -0.99 -22.59 13.60
C ARG A 219 -0.23 -21.95 14.78
N ALA A 220 -0.91 -21.03 15.46
CA ALA A 220 -0.41 -20.37 16.66
C ALA A 220 -1.52 -20.31 17.72
N THR A 221 -1.13 -20.24 18.97
CA THR A 221 -2.06 -20.03 20.08
C THR A 221 -1.51 -18.96 21.01
N THR A 222 -2.37 -18.06 21.44
CA THR A 222 -2.07 -17.07 22.47
C THR A 222 -3.22 -17.01 23.47
N THR A 223 -3.00 -16.40 24.62
CA THR A 223 -4.01 -16.23 25.66
C THR A 223 -4.53 -14.79 25.74
N THR A 224 -4.30 -14.00 24.68
CA THR A 224 -4.80 -12.62 24.62
C THR A 224 -6.32 -12.59 24.46
N GLN A 225 -6.95 -11.54 24.97
CA GLN A 225 -8.40 -11.35 24.81
C GLN A 225 -8.76 -11.19 23.33
N THR A 226 -8.00 -10.39 22.58
CA THR A 226 -8.18 -10.21 21.14
C THR A 226 -8.27 -11.54 20.37
N TYR A 227 -7.35 -12.47 20.63
CA TYR A 227 -7.40 -13.78 19.97
C TYR A 227 -8.64 -14.61 20.38
N ALA A 228 -9.03 -14.51 21.66
CA ALA A 228 -10.24 -15.16 22.15
C ALA A 228 -11.49 -14.57 21.52
N ASP A 229 -11.56 -13.24 21.33
CA ASP A 229 -12.70 -12.56 20.71
C ASP A 229 -12.84 -12.95 19.22
N VAL A 230 -11.76 -13.03 18.48
CA VAL A 230 -11.75 -13.54 17.09
C VAL A 230 -12.28 -14.98 17.03
N LEU A 231 -11.81 -15.88 17.91
CA LEU A 231 -12.29 -17.27 17.92
C LEU A 231 -13.79 -17.36 18.28
N ASN A 232 -14.26 -16.53 19.22
CA ASN A 232 -15.67 -16.46 19.60
C ASN A 232 -16.54 -15.92 18.43
N ALA A 233 -16.07 -14.93 17.69
CA ALA A 233 -16.76 -14.42 16.51
C ALA A 233 -16.90 -15.50 15.42
N ILE A 234 -15.81 -16.22 15.13
CA ILE A 234 -15.79 -17.35 14.19
C ILE A 234 -16.79 -18.45 14.62
N GLU A 235 -16.78 -18.82 15.92
CA GLU A 235 -17.71 -19.81 16.46
C GLU A 235 -19.16 -19.32 16.36
N THR A 236 -19.42 -18.06 16.71
CA THR A 236 -20.75 -17.43 16.67
C THR A 236 -21.35 -17.45 15.27
N LYS A 237 -20.55 -17.16 14.27
CA LYS A 237 -20.95 -17.15 12.85
C LYS A 237 -20.82 -18.53 12.20
N ASN A 238 -20.22 -19.52 12.88
CA ASN A 238 -19.94 -20.87 12.36
C ASN A 238 -19.15 -20.86 11.05
N ILE A 239 -18.11 -20.03 10.96
CA ILE A 239 -17.29 -19.86 9.76
C ILE A 239 -16.21 -20.93 9.70
N PRO A 240 -15.97 -21.56 8.53
CA PRO A 240 -14.87 -22.50 8.34
C PRO A 240 -13.50 -21.84 8.57
N VAL A 241 -12.63 -22.50 9.32
CA VAL A 241 -11.24 -22.05 9.53
C VAL A 241 -10.28 -22.96 8.79
N THR A 242 -9.36 -22.37 8.03
CA THR A 242 -8.24 -23.08 7.43
C THR A 242 -6.95 -22.63 8.08
N VAL A 243 -6.09 -23.61 8.42
CA VAL A 243 -4.68 -23.37 8.75
C VAL A 243 -3.87 -23.62 7.48
N PRO A 244 -3.43 -22.56 6.78
CA PRO A 244 -2.79 -22.71 5.48
C PRO A 244 -1.38 -23.29 5.61
N THR A 245 -0.88 -23.85 4.51
CA THR A 245 0.48 -24.39 4.40
C THR A 245 1.19 -23.80 3.20
N ALA A 246 2.52 -23.69 3.28
CA ALA A 246 3.31 -23.18 2.15
C ALA A 246 3.05 -23.99 0.87
N GLY A 247 2.86 -23.29 -0.24
CA GLY A 247 2.51 -23.86 -1.55
C GLY A 247 1.01 -24.02 -1.79
N GLN A 248 0.15 -23.82 -0.80
CA GLN A 248 -1.30 -23.79 -0.99
C GLN A 248 -1.70 -22.51 -1.74
N THR A 249 -2.77 -22.61 -2.54
CA THR A 249 -3.30 -21.50 -3.33
C THR A 249 -4.79 -21.30 -3.08
N PHE A 250 -5.22 -20.04 -3.19
CA PHE A 250 -6.61 -19.59 -3.09
C PHE A 250 -6.95 -18.75 -4.32
N GLN A 251 -8.13 -18.91 -4.89
CA GLN A 251 -8.63 -18.07 -5.98
C GLN A 251 -9.43 -16.91 -5.41
N LEU A 252 -9.16 -15.72 -5.94
CA LEU A 252 -9.91 -14.50 -5.67
C LEU A 252 -10.25 -13.86 -7.02
N GLY A 253 -11.46 -14.11 -7.53
CA GLY A 253 -11.78 -13.82 -8.92
C GLY A 253 -10.75 -14.45 -9.85
N ASP A 254 -10.15 -13.63 -10.71
CA ASP A 254 -9.08 -14.05 -11.63
C ASP A 254 -7.67 -14.00 -10.99
N ALA A 255 -7.55 -13.44 -9.80
CA ALA A 255 -6.28 -13.45 -9.07
C ALA A 255 -6.02 -14.78 -8.35
N THR A 256 -4.77 -15.20 -8.33
CA THR A 256 -4.30 -16.35 -7.55
C THR A 256 -3.49 -15.87 -6.34
N VAL A 257 -3.90 -16.25 -5.13
CA VAL A 257 -3.19 -15.96 -3.88
C VAL A 257 -2.48 -17.23 -3.40
N SER A 258 -1.16 -17.21 -3.37
CA SER A 258 -0.32 -18.34 -2.97
C SER A 258 0.25 -18.11 -1.57
N VAL A 259 0.27 -19.15 -0.75
CA VAL A 259 0.95 -19.15 0.55
C VAL A 259 2.44 -19.39 0.35
N VAL A 260 3.25 -18.37 0.60
CA VAL A 260 4.71 -18.44 0.48
C VAL A 260 5.34 -19.08 1.71
N ALA A 261 4.85 -18.69 2.89
CA ALA A 261 5.23 -19.25 4.17
C ALA A 261 4.07 -19.27 5.16
N ALA A 262 3.99 -20.29 5.99
CA ALA A 262 3.06 -20.43 7.11
C ALA A 262 3.68 -21.44 8.10
N GLN A 263 4.78 -21.06 8.71
CA GLN A 263 5.56 -21.93 9.58
C GLN A 263 5.14 -21.81 11.04
N GLN A 264 5.51 -22.81 11.84
CA GLN A 264 5.45 -22.68 13.30
C GLN A 264 6.75 -22.04 13.80
N ALA A 265 6.62 -21.13 14.74
CA ALA A 265 7.75 -20.48 15.40
C ALA A 265 7.42 -20.17 16.87
N ASP A 266 8.44 -19.96 17.68
CA ASP A 266 8.27 -19.55 19.08
C ASP A 266 7.92 -18.05 19.17
N ASP A 267 8.43 -17.25 18.23
CA ASP A 267 8.07 -15.83 18.08
C ASP A 267 6.81 -15.71 17.22
N LEU A 268 5.80 -15.03 17.74
CA LEU A 268 4.50 -14.88 17.09
C LEU A 268 4.57 -14.08 15.78
N ASN A 269 5.54 -13.18 15.59
CA ASN A 269 5.76 -12.52 14.32
C ASN A 269 6.13 -13.53 13.24
N ASN A 270 6.96 -14.51 13.59
CA ASN A 270 7.46 -15.52 12.66
C ASN A 270 6.47 -16.65 12.34
N VAL A 271 5.27 -16.64 12.92
CA VAL A 271 4.17 -17.50 12.46
C VAL A 271 3.34 -16.84 11.36
N SER A 272 3.67 -15.61 10.97
CA SER A 272 2.95 -14.85 9.94
C SER A 272 2.71 -15.68 8.67
N ILE A 273 1.47 -15.68 8.20
CA ILE A 273 1.11 -16.22 6.90
C ILE A 273 1.62 -15.23 5.84
N VAL A 274 2.66 -15.61 5.12
CA VAL A 274 3.20 -14.81 4.02
C VAL A 274 2.48 -15.18 2.74
N LEU A 275 1.85 -14.19 2.09
CA LEU A 275 1.03 -14.40 0.89
C LEU A 275 1.65 -13.71 -0.32
N ARG A 276 1.45 -14.30 -1.51
CA ARG A 276 1.77 -13.68 -2.79
C ARG A 276 0.56 -13.75 -3.70
N ALA A 277 -0.03 -12.60 -4.04
CA ALA A 277 -1.06 -12.51 -5.05
C ALA A 277 -0.46 -12.29 -6.43
N THR A 278 -1.05 -12.92 -7.44
CA THR A 278 -0.68 -12.77 -8.86
C THR A 278 -1.91 -12.54 -9.69
N TYR A 279 -1.79 -11.61 -10.64
CA TYR A 279 -2.81 -11.29 -11.63
C TYR A 279 -2.10 -10.98 -12.96
N GLY A 280 -2.33 -11.79 -13.98
CA GLY A 280 -1.54 -11.72 -15.21
C GLY A 280 -0.04 -11.84 -14.95
N ASP A 281 0.73 -10.87 -15.43
CA ASP A 281 2.18 -10.79 -15.24
C ASP A 281 2.59 -10.02 -13.97
N THR A 282 1.63 -9.47 -13.22
CA THR A 282 1.89 -8.66 -12.02
C THR A 282 1.72 -9.44 -10.71
N SER A 283 2.38 -8.96 -9.66
CA SER A 283 2.41 -9.68 -8.39
C SER A 283 2.67 -8.80 -7.17
N PHE A 284 2.10 -9.22 -6.05
CA PHE A 284 2.15 -8.55 -4.75
C PHE A 284 2.62 -9.53 -3.69
N LEU A 285 3.54 -9.11 -2.83
CA LEU A 285 4.02 -9.92 -1.70
C LEU A 285 3.65 -9.27 -0.37
N PHE A 286 2.95 -10.01 0.49
CA PHE A 286 2.48 -9.56 1.81
C PHE A 286 3.21 -10.35 2.89
N MET A 287 3.99 -9.65 3.72
CA MET A 287 4.88 -10.29 4.69
C MET A 287 4.26 -10.47 6.08
N GLY A 288 3.13 -9.80 6.39
CA GLY A 288 2.73 -9.62 7.77
C GLY A 288 3.90 -9.08 8.59
N ASP A 289 4.18 -9.68 9.74
CA ASP A 289 5.32 -9.31 10.58
C ASP A 289 6.48 -10.31 10.51
N ALA A 290 6.50 -11.15 9.46
CA ALA A 290 7.59 -12.09 9.24
C ALA A 290 8.96 -11.40 9.27
N GLU A 291 9.87 -11.93 10.08
CA GLU A 291 11.21 -11.40 10.27
C GLU A 291 12.24 -12.15 9.42
N THR A 292 13.50 -11.75 9.53
CA THR A 292 14.62 -12.31 8.74
C THR A 292 14.81 -13.84 8.88
N GLU A 293 14.28 -14.45 9.94
CA GLU A 293 14.24 -15.91 10.09
C GLU A 293 13.34 -16.54 9.02
N VAL A 294 12.11 -16.02 8.86
CA VAL A 294 11.16 -16.50 7.83
C VAL A 294 11.68 -16.19 6.44
N GLU A 295 12.22 -14.98 6.23
CA GLU A 295 12.84 -14.59 4.95
C GLU A 295 13.96 -15.58 4.54
N THR A 296 14.80 -15.99 5.50
CA THR A 296 15.87 -16.97 5.27
C THR A 296 15.30 -18.34 4.91
N ALA A 297 14.22 -18.76 5.56
CA ALA A 297 13.55 -20.02 5.26
C ALA A 297 12.95 -20.01 3.85
N ILE A 298 12.28 -18.92 3.46
CA ILE A 298 11.72 -18.72 2.12
C ILE A 298 12.82 -18.78 1.05
N LEU A 299 13.93 -18.08 1.23
CA LEU A 299 15.07 -18.10 0.31
C LEU A 299 15.67 -19.50 0.20
N SER A 300 15.80 -20.21 1.33
CA SER A 300 16.34 -21.56 1.37
C SER A 300 15.46 -22.60 0.69
N ALA A 301 14.14 -22.38 0.71
CA ALA A 301 13.16 -23.21 0.01
C ALA A 301 13.19 -23.01 -1.52
N GLY A 302 13.80 -21.93 -2.01
CA GLY A 302 13.87 -21.60 -3.44
C GLY A 302 12.51 -21.20 -4.02
N THR A 303 11.57 -20.76 -3.18
CA THR A 303 10.24 -20.30 -3.62
C THR A 303 10.39 -19.02 -4.44
N ASN A 304 9.66 -18.93 -5.56
CA ASN A 304 9.60 -17.69 -6.33
C ASN A 304 8.84 -16.62 -5.54
N ILE A 305 9.55 -15.55 -5.16
CA ILE A 305 9.02 -14.42 -4.41
C ILE A 305 9.18 -13.10 -5.15
N GLN A 306 9.67 -13.12 -6.40
CA GLN A 306 9.73 -11.91 -7.21
C GLN A 306 8.34 -11.29 -7.29
N SER A 307 8.24 -10.00 -6.99
CA SER A 307 6.96 -9.31 -6.91
C SER A 307 7.13 -7.82 -7.19
N ASP A 308 6.18 -7.24 -7.92
CA ASP A 308 6.19 -5.84 -8.33
C ASP A 308 5.95 -4.91 -7.15
N VAL A 309 5.09 -5.32 -6.21
CA VAL A 309 4.81 -4.56 -4.98
C VAL A 309 5.11 -5.42 -3.76
N LEU A 310 5.91 -4.88 -2.85
CA LEU A 310 6.23 -5.48 -1.56
C LEU A 310 5.51 -4.73 -0.42
N LYS A 311 4.59 -5.40 0.30
CA LYS A 311 4.23 -4.96 1.65
C LYS A 311 5.37 -5.35 2.59
N VAL A 312 6.10 -4.36 3.04
CA VAL A 312 7.27 -4.51 3.89
C VAL A 312 6.88 -5.16 5.22
N GLY A 313 7.67 -6.14 5.65
CA GLY A 313 7.39 -6.86 6.89
C GLY A 313 7.53 -6.00 8.13
N HIS A 314 6.72 -6.31 9.14
CA HIS A 314 6.78 -5.80 10.50
C HIS A 314 6.82 -4.26 10.55
N HIS A 315 5.92 -3.61 9.81
CA HIS A 315 5.78 -2.15 9.72
C HIS A 315 7.09 -1.41 9.40
N GLY A 316 8.04 -2.07 8.74
CA GLY A 316 9.35 -1.52 8.49
C GLY A 316 10.33 -1.61 9.66
N SER A 317 10.15 -2.56 10.59
CA SER A 317 11.11 -2.90 11.64
C SER A 317 12.50 -3.20 11.08
N SER A 318 13.53 -2.99 11.88
CA SER A 318 14.90 -3.39 11.53
C SER A 318 15.12 -4.92 11.53
N THR A 319 14.19 -5.68 12.13
CA THR A 319 14.24 -7.15 12.22
C THR A 319 13.79 -7.86 10.95
N SER A 320 13.19 -7.12 10.00
CA SER A 320 12.69 -7.62 8.72
C SER A 320 13.38 -6.97 7.51
N THR A 321 12.98 -7.39 6.32
CA THR A 321 13.42 -6.86 5.02
C THR A 321 14.94 -6.92 4.85
N GLY A 322 15.48 -8.15 4.96
CA GLY A 322 16.89 -8.44 4.76
C GLY A 322 17.34 -8.14 3.33
N ARG A 323 18.62 -7.72 3.14
CA ARG A 323 19.13 -7.35 1.80
C ARG A 323 19.03 -8.49 0.78
N ALA A 324 19.31 -9.72 1.19
CA ALA A 324 19.22 -10.89 0.31
C ALA A 324 17.76 -11.17 -0.09
N PHE A 325 16.84 -11.02 0.86
CA PHE A 325 15.41 -11.16 0.62
C PHE A 325 14.90 -10.08 -0.34
N LEU A 326 15.20 -8.80 -0.06
CA LEU A 326 14.83 -7.67 -0.91
C LEU A 326 15.37 -7.82 -2.33
N ALA A 327 16.60 -8.30 -2.49
CA ALA A 327 17.19 -8.57 -3.81
C ALA A 327 16.48 -9.72 -4.56
N ALA A 328 15.91 -10.69 -3.85
CA ALA A 328 15.14 -11.78 -4.46
C ALA A 328 13.72 -11.37 -4.82
N VAL A 329 13.09 -10.50 -4.00
CA VAL A 329 11.78 -9.91 -4.31
C VAL A 329 11.91 -8.93 -5.47
N ALA A 330 12.96 -8.11 -5.50
CA ALA A 330 13.26 -7.09 -6.52
C ALA A 330 12.03 -6.19 -6.86
N PRO A 331 11.38 -5.56 -5.87
CA PRO A 331 10.12 -4.87 -6.09
C PRO A 331 10.30 -3.54 -6.82
N ASP A 332 9.31 -3.19 -7.66
CA ASP A 332 9.20 -1.88 -8.29
C ASP A 332 8.67 -0.82 -7.31
N ALA A 333 7.90 -1.24 -6.31
CA ALA A 333 7.43 -0.38 -5.22
C ALA A 333 7.35 -1.15 -3.89
N ALA A 334 7.49 -0.42 -2.78
CA ALA A 334 7.31 -0.94 -1.44
C ALA A 334 6.24 -0.15 -0.67
N VAL A 335 5.39 -0.85 0.06
CA VAL A 335 4.36 -0.26 0.93
C VAL A 335 4.67 -0.59 2.38
N ILE A 336 4.60 0.41 3.25
CA ILE A 336 4.77 0.27 4.70
C ILE A 336 3.52 0.78 5.39
N SER A 337 2.76 -0.10 6.02
CA SER A 337 1.72 0.31 6.95
C SER A 337 2.36 0.66 8.29
N CYS A 338 2.18 1.89 8.75
CA CYS A 338 2.74 2.37 10.02
C CYS A 338 2.03 3.64 10.49
N GLY A 339 1.99 3.86 11.79
CA GLY A 339 1.34 5.03 12.38
C GLY A 339 2.27 6.24 12.51
N ALA A 340 1.73 7.43 12.27
CA ALA A 340 2.46 8.67 12.49
C ALA A 340 2.90 8.83 13.94
N GLY A 341 4.19 9.04 14.17
CA GLY A 341 4.75 9.26 15.51
C GLY A 341 4.67 8.04 16.42
N ASN A 342 4.59 6.81 15.86
CA ASN A 342 4.52 5.58 16.64
C ASN A 342 5.72 5.42 17.60
N SER A 343 5.49 4.76 18.74
CA SER A 343 6.50 4.59 19.79
C SER A 343 7.57 3.53 19.47
N TYR A 344 7.38 2.75 18.40
CA TYR A 344 8.30 1.68 17.98
C TYR A 344 9.46 2.22 17.15
N GLY A 345 9.32 3.44 16.58
CA GLY A 345 10.29 4.02 15.66
C GLY A 345 10.23 3.35 14.27
N HIS A 346 9.07 2.86 13.89
CA HIS A 346 8.81 2.27 12.57
C HIS A 346 8.30 3.33 11.58
N PRO A 347 8.69 3.27 10.29
CA PRO A 347 9.75 2.40 9.79
C PRO A 347 11.14 2.81 10.30
N SER A 348 12.00 1.83 10.57
CA SER A 348 13.37 2.09 11.03
C SER A 348 14.21 2.73 9.94
N ALA A 349 15.15 3.60 10.31
CA ALA A 349 16.07 4.21 9.36
C ALA A 349 16.89 3.14 8.60
N ALA A 350 17.21 2.02 9.24
CA ALA A 350 17.92 0.91 8.62
C ALA A 350 17.10 0.24 7.51
N THR A 351 15.79 0.07 7.70
CA THR A 351 14.90 -0.51 6.69
C THR A 351 14.72 0.46 5.51
N LEU A 352 14.50 1.76 5.78
CA LEU A 352 14.43 2.77 4.73
C LEU A 352 15.75 2.85 3.91
N GLN A 353 16.90 2.68 4.57
CA GLN A 353 18.19 2.62 3.87
C GLN A 353 18.32 1.40 2.95
N LYS A 354 17.78 0.23 3.34
CA LYS A 354 17.77 -0.95 2.47
C LYS A 354 16.90 -0.73 1.22
N LEU A 355 15.80 0.02 1.36
CA LEU A 355 14.86 0.35 0.28
C LEU A 355 15.32 1.51 -0.61
N THR A 356 16.55 2.03 -0.43
CA THR A 356 17.07 3.10 -1.29
C THR A 356 17.02 2.70 -2.76
N GLY A 357 16.35 3.51 -3.59
CA GLY A 357 16.15 3.25 -5.02
C GLY A 357 14.80 2.58 -5.35
N VAL A 358 14.08 2.08 -4.37
CA VAL A 358 12.69 1.60 -4.50
C VAL A 358 11.75 2.71 -4.05
N PRO A 359 10.73 3.09 -4.81
CA PRO A 359 9.66 3.98 -4.36
C PRO A 359 8.97 3.41 -3.12
N VAL A 360 8.93 4.19 -2.04
CA VAL A 360 8.32 3.76 -0.78
C VAL A 360 7.07 4.58 -0.50
N TRP A 361 5.95 3.91 -0.35
CA TRP A 361 4.67 4.43 0.08
C TRP A 361 4.46 4.09 1.55
N ARG A 362 3.92 5.03 2.34
CA ARG A 362 3.74 4.85 3.78
C ARG A 362 2.39 5.37 4.21
N THR A 363 1.62 4.57 4.93
CA THR A 363 0.26 4.99 5.36
C THR A 363 0.29 6.22 6.26
N ASP A 364 1.28 6.39 7.13
CA ASP A 364 1.42 7.58 7.99
C ASP A 364 1.66 8.90 7.22
N LEU A 365 2.13 8.82 5.98
CA LEU A 365 2.37 9.97 5.12
C LEU A 365 1.34 10.11 4.01
N ASN A 366 0.88 8.98 3.47
CA ASN A 366 0.07 8.91 2.27
C ASN A 366 -1.42 8.65 2.54
N GLY A 367 -1.81 8.28 3.78
CA GLY A 367 -3.15 7.77 4.05
C GLY A 367 -3.33 6.38 3.47
N THR A 368 -4.54 5.99 3.11
CA THR A 368 -4.80 4.74 2.41
C THR A 368 -4.10 4.73 1.06
N ILE A 369 -3.40 3.64 0.76
CA ILE A 369 -2.64 3.44 -0.49
C ILE A 369 -3.35 2.37 -1.29
N ILE A 370 -3.57 2.65 -2.57
CA ILE A 370 -4.26 1.73 -3.48
C ILE A 370 -3.32 1.38 -4.61
N ALA A 371 -3.08 0.10 -4.80
CA ALA A 371 -2.40 -0.45 -5.96
C ALA A 371 -3.40 -1.16 -6.85
N MET A 372 -3.38 -0.89 -8.13
CA MET A 372 -4.27 -1.49 -9.11
C MET A 372 -3.46 -2.04 -10.28
N THR A 373 -3.89 -3.18 -10.80
CA THR A 373 -3.25 -3.78 -11.97
C THR A 373 -4.26 -4.38 -12.94
N ASP A 374 -3.98 -4.18 -14.23
CA ASP A 374 -4.64 -4.82 -15.38
C ASP A 374 -3.96 -6.16 -15.76
N GLY A 375 -3.02 -6.64 -14.98
CA GLY A 375 -2.22 -7.83 -15.24
C GLY A 375 -0.95 -7.58 -16.07
N GLN A 376 -0.73 -6.39 -16.59
CA GLN A 376 0.47 -5.99 -17.32
C GLN A 376 1.20 -4.83 -16.66
N THR A 377 0.45 -3.87 -16.13
CA THR A 377 0.96 -2.69 -15.45
C THR A 377 0.38 -2.59 -14.05
N CYS A 378 1.19 -2.12 -13.10
CA CYS A 378 0.72 -1.84 -11.74
C CYS A 378 0.86 -0.34 -11.45
N ARG A 379 -0.21 0.27 -10.94
CA ARG A 379 -0.24 1.68 -10.55
C ARG A 379 -0.54 1.79 -9.07
N LEU A 380 0.17 2.70 -8.39
CA LEU A 380 -0.10 3.02 -6.99
C LEU A 380 -0.59 4.46 -6.87
N THR A 381 -1.68 4.62 -6.13
CA THR A 381 -2.28 5.91 -5.78
C THR A 381 -2.43 6.00 -4.25
N ALA A 382 -2.70 7.18 -3.73
CA ALA A 382 -2.93 7.35 -2.30
C ALA A 382 -3.79 8.58 -2.00
N ASP A 383 -4.40 8.62 -0.82
CA ASP A 383 -5.20 9.75 -0.36
C ASP A 383 -4.41 11.05 -0.33
N LYS A 384 -3.12 10.98 -0.02
CA LYS A 384 -2.23 12.14 0.15
C LYS A 384 -0.88 11.89 -0.49
N GLY A 385 -0.43 12.85 -1.30
CA GLY A 385 0.96 12.91 -1.77
C GLY A 385 1.37 11.78 -2.71
N THR A 386 2.67 11.57 -2.78
CA THR A 386 3.37 10.64 -3.67
C THR A 386 4.27 9.74 -2.84
N ALA A 387 4.91 8.73 -3.45
CA ALA A 387 5.88 7.88 -2.77
C ALA A 387 6.91 8.69 -1.95
N ALA A 388 7.16 8.26 -0.72
CA ALA A 388 8.05 8.96 0.22
C ALA A 388 9.51 8.99 -0.25
N LEU A 389 9.93 8.01 -1.06
CA LEU A 389 11.25 7.96 -1.70
C LEU A 389 11.08 7.86 -3.21
N LYS A 390 11.59 8.84 -3.94
CA LYS A 390 11.61 8.80 -5.40
C LYS A 390 12.95 8.21 -5.86
N PRO A 391 12.98 7.26 -6.82
CA PRO A 391 14.23 6.81 -7.41
C PRO A 391 14.97 7.99 -8.04
N PRO A 392 16.31 7.98 -8.05
CA PRO A 392 17.06 8.95 -8.84
C PRO A 392 16.63 8.82 -10.31
N ALA A 393 16.33 9.96 -10.95
CA ALA A 393 15.91 9.99 -12.34
C ALA A 393 16.94 9.19 -13.19
N THR A 394 16.46 8.18 -13.91
CA THR A 394 17.27 7.41 -14.83
C THR A 394 17.87 8.36 -15.86
N SER A 395 19.17 8.56 -15.79
CA SER A 395 19.91 9.26 -16.83
C SER A 395 19.73 8.49 -18.13
N THR A 396 19.15 9.13 -19.14
CA THR A 396 19.05 8.66 -20.51
C THR A 396 20.37 8.00 -20.94
N PRO A 397 20.38 6.81 -21.57
CA PRO A 397 21.62 6.18 -22.01
C PRO A 397 22.34 7.10 -23.01
N SER A 398 23.51 7.60 -22.64
CA SER A 398 24.41 8.24 -23.56
C SER A 398 24.94 7.20 -24.55
N THR A 399 24.88 7.53 -25.81
CA THR A 399 25.36 6.77 -26.98
C THR A 399 26.75 6.14 -26.74
N PRO A 400 26.99 4.90 -27.16
CA PRO A 400 28.29 4.24 -26.92
C PRO A 400 29.41 4.90 -27.72
N SER A 401 30.42 5.39 -27.03
CA SER A 401 31.70 5.77 -27.64
C SER A 401 32.57 4.52 -27.85
N THR A 402 33.21 4.48 -28.99
CA THR A 402 34.05 3.45 -29.60
C THR A 402 35.16 2.93 -28.64
N PRO A 403 35.56 1.66 -28.70
CA PRO A 403 36.53 1.06 -27.79
C PRO A 403 37.97 1.44 -28.12
N SER A 404 38.74 1.87 -27.12
CA SER A 404 40.18 1.97 -27.17
C SER A 404 40.84 0.70 -26.59
N THR A 405 41.93 0.32 -27.22
CA THR A 405 42.75 -0.88 -27.10
C THR A 405 43.36 -1.11 -25.69
N PRO A 406 43.65 -2.36 -25.30
CA PRO A 406 44.04 -2.72 -23.93
C PRO A 406 45.55 -2.55 -23.67
N SER A 407 45.90 -2.09 -22.47
CA SER A 407 47.26 -2.10 -21.93
C SER A 407 47.39 -3.16 -20.83
N THR A 408 48.51 -3.81 -20.80
CA THR A 408 48.97 -4.97 -20.05
C THR A 408 49.07 -4.76 -18.52
N PRO A 409 49.04 -5.85 -17.69
CA PRO A 409 48.88 -5.78 -16.24
C PRO A 409 50.24 -5.60 -15.49
N SER A 410 50.17 -4.90 -14.34
CA SER A 410 51.22 -4.85 -13.35
C SER A 410 50.74 -5.46 -12.02
N THR A 411 51.60 -6.25 -11.43
CA THR A 411 51.50 -7.06 -10.23
C THR A 411 51.39 -6.25 -8.91
N PRO A 412 50.99 -6.87 -7.80
CA PRO A 412 50.38 -6.20 -6.64
C PRO A 412 51.40 -5.70 -5.62
N SER A 413 51.05 -4.65 -4.93
CA SER A 413 51.76 -4.18 -3.74
C SER A 413 50.81 -4.08 -2.56
N THR A 414 51.15 -4.82 -1.52
CA THR A 414 50.52 -4.83 -0.20
C THR A 414 50.75 -3.52 0.53
N SER A 415 49.68 -2.95 1.08
CA SER A 415 49.79 -2.10 2.28
C SER A 415 48.48 -2.14 3.06
N VAL A 416 48.66 -2.39 4.32
CA VAL A 416 47.66 -2.51 5.39
C VAL A 416 47.18 -1.13 5.84
N ASP A 417 45.98 -1.17 6.41
CA ASP A 417 45.45 -0.29 7.47
C ASP A 417 44.60 0.93 7.07
N ALA A 418 43.35 0.87 7.49
CA ALA A 418 42.72 1.67 8.53
C ALA A 418 41.16 1.67 8.40
N GLY A 419 40.48 1.01 9.33
CA GLY A 419 39.38 1.56 10.11
C GLY A 419 38.16 2.14 9.37
N GLY A 420 37.24 1.32 8.93
CA GLY A 420 35.82 1.68 8.75
C GLY A 420 34.99 1.01 9.84
N GLN A 421 34.36 1.79 10.74
CA GLN A 421 33.43 1.27 11.75
C GLN A 421 32.20 0.68 11.06
N ASP A 422 32.05 -0.63 11.25
CA ASP A 422 30.86 -1.40 10.91
C ASP A 422 29.90 -1.32 12.12
N ASP A 423 28.84 -0.53 12.01
CA ASP A 423 27.77 -0.42 13.02
C ASP A 423 26.71 -1.53 12.87
N SER A 424 27.12 -2.77 12.65
CA SER A 424 26.25 -3.94 12.78
C SER A 424 26.07 -4.23 14.26
N ILE A 425 24.82 -4.37 14.74
CA ILE A 425 24.52 -4.86 16.09
C ILE A 425 25.17 -6.24 16.21
N PRO A 426 26.13 -6.43 17.11
CA PRO A 426 26.86 -7.69 17.17
C PRO A 426 25.91 -8.82 17.60
N SER A 427 25.86 -9.89 16.82
CA SER A 427 25.15 -11.13 17.21
C SER A 427 25.65 -11.68 18.54
N THR A 428 26.84 -11.27 18.97
CA THR A 428 27.47 -11.62 20.24
C THR A 428 27.49 -10.40 21.18
N VAL A 429 26.91 -10.55 22.35
CA VAL A 429 26.96 -9.58 23.46
C VAL A 429 27.72 -10.15 24.63
N TYR A 430 28.12 -9.28 25.56
CA TYR A 430 28.87 -9.65 26.74
C TYR A 430 28.06 -9.42 28.01
N ILE A 431 28.05 -10.40 28.90
CA ILE A 431 27.35 -10.35 30.20
C ILE A 431 28.31 -10.67 31.31
N THR A 432 27.98 -10.25 32.53
CA THR A 432 28.70 -10.64 33.74
C THR A 432 27.82 -11.54 34.63
N PRO A 433 28.39 -12.44 35.45
CA PRO A 433 27.62 -13.41 36.25
C PRO A 433 26.53 -12.81 37.12
N THR A 434 26.72 -11.58 37.63
CA THR A 434 25.80 -10.87 38.52
C THR A 434 25.25 -9.58 37.92
N GLY A 435 25.60 -9.26 36.67
CA GLY A 435 25.15 -8.05 35.97
C GLY A 435 23.71 -8.13 35.51
N LYS A 436 23.02 -7.00 35.53
CA LYS A 436 21.65 -6.86 35.05
C LYS A 436 21.58 -6.33 33.63
N ARG A 437 22.72 -6.18 32.93
CA ARG A 437 22.83 -5.60 31.59
C ARG A 437 23.71 -6.44 30.69
N TYR A 438 23.40 -6.40 29.38
CA TYR A 438 24.29 -6.89 28.34
C TYR A 438 25.03 -5.71 27.67
N HIS A 439 26.18 -6.00 27.08
CA HIS A 439 27.10 -5.02 26.51
C HIS A 439 27.52 -5.45 25.12
N TYR A 440 27.62 -4.54 24.17
CA TYR A 440 28.15 -4.82 22.84
C TYR A 440 29.69 -4.88 22.77
N LYS A 441 30.35 -4.40 23.82
CA LYS A 441 31.82 -4.43 23.92
C LYS A 441 32.27 -5.13 25.21
N ALA A 442 33.15 -6.13 25.09
CA ALA A 442 33.69 -6.85 26.24
C ALA A 442 34.39 -5.90 27.26
N SER A 443 35.08 -4.87 26.76
CA SER A 443 35.74 -3.85 27.59
C SER A 443 34.75 -3.04 28.43
N CYS A 444 33.52 -2.86 27.96
CA CYS A 444 32.47 -2.16 28.72
C CYS A 444 31.84 -3.06 29.78
N ALA A 445 31.77 -4.37 29.56
CA ALA A 445 31.25 -5.34 30.54
C ALA A 445 32.22 -5.63 31.68
N GLY A 446 33.52 -5.43 31.51
CA GLY A 446 34.54 -5.57 32.55
C GLY A 446 35.27 -6.92 32.52
N LYS A 447 36.16 -7.15 33.51
CA LYS A 447 37.12 -8.28 33.53
C LYS A 447 36.50 -9.69 33.58
N ASN A 448 35.26 -9.84 33.99
CA ASN A 448 34.55 -11.12 34.05
C ASN A 448 33.46 -11.25 33.01
N ALA A 449 33.62 -10.55 31.87
CA ALA A 449 32.68 -10.58 30.74
C ALA A 449 32.72 -11.92 30.04
N THR A 450 31.58 -12.55 29.84
CA THR A 450 31.41 -13.76 29.04
C THR A 450 30.56 -13.46 27.80
N PRO A 451 30.98 -13.94 26.62
CA PRO A 451 30.16 -13.76 25.40
C PRO A 451 28.91 -14.63 25.47
N THR A 452 27.81 -14.11 24.94
CA THR A 452 26.54 -14.82 24.76
C THR A 452 25.82 -14.22 23.57
N THR A 453 24.73 -14.85 23.08
CA THR A 453 23.90 -14.25 22.06
C THR A 453 22.99 -13.17 22.67
N LEU A 454 22.60 -12.19 21.86
CA LEU A 454 21.67 -11.13 22.29
C LEU A 454 20.33 -11.73 22.76
N SER A 455 19.83 -12.75 22.06
CA SER A 455 18.62 -13.49 22.43
C SER A 455 18.75 -14.13 23.82
N SER A 456 19.86 -14.84 24.09
CA SER A 456 20.12 -15.45 25.39
C SER A 456 20.27 -14.41 26.52
N ALA A 457 20.80 -13.23 26.24
CA ALA A 457 20.87 -12.15 27.21
C ALA A 457 19.48 -11.58 27.55
N LYS A 458 18.64 -11.37 26.52
CA LYS A 458 17.27 -10.91 26.69
C LYS A 458 16.39 -11.92 27.43
N SER A 459 16.48 -13.20 27.11
CA SER A 459 15.72 -14.27 27.79
C SER A 459 16.06 -14.40 29.28
N ARG A 460 17.24 -13.92 29.71
CA ARG A 460 17.64 -13.80 31.12
C ARG A 460 17.15 -12.50 31.78
N GLY A 461 16.35 -11.69 31.10
CA GLY A 461 15.84 -10.42 31.61
C GLY A 461 16.92 -9.32 31.70
N LEU A 462 18.03 -9.42 30.96
CA LEU A 462 19.06 -8.39 30.96
C LEU A 462 18.67 -7.24 30.05
N THR A 463 18.90 -6.01 30.50
CA THR A 463 18.66 -4.79 29.75
C THR A 463 19.92 -4.29 29.05
N PRO A 464 19.82 -3.49 27.95
CA PRO A 464 20.99 -2.94 27.29
C PRO A 464 21.81 -2.00 28.17
N CYS A 465 23.12 -2.01 27.99
CA CYS A 465 24.01 -1.07 28.65
C CYS A 465 23.91 0.32 28.02
N GLN A 466 23.54 1.32 28.78
CA GLN A 466 23.39 2.71 28.31
C GLN A 466 24.67 3.36 27.73
N LYS A 467 25.84 2.72 27.84
CA LYS A 467 27.11 3.23 27.33
C LYS A 467 27.55 2.61 26.00
N CYS A 468 27.10 1.40 25.67
CA CYS A 468 27.60 0.68 24.51
C CYS A 468 26.54 -0.21 23.83
N ALA A 469 25.32 -0.19 24.31
CA ALA A 469 24.21 -0.99 23.80
C ALA A 469 22.89 -0.20 23.86
N SER A 470 23.01 1.13 23.74
CA SER A 470 21.88 2.09 23.65
C SER A 470 21.75 2.55 22.21
#